data_80ad1a16452d645b26458fd9d74a6f0c
#
_entry.id   80ad1a16452d645b26458fd9d74a6f0c
#
_cell.length_a   1.000
_cell.length_b   1.000
_cell.length_c   1.000
_cell.angle_alpha   90.00
_cell.angle_beta   90.00
_cell.angle_gamma   90.00
#
_symmetry.space_group_name_H-M   'P 1'
#
loop_
_entity.id
_entity.type
_entity.pdbx_description
1 polymer ?
#
loop_
_entity_poly.entity_id
_entity_poly.type
_entity_poly.pdbx_seq_one_letter_code
_entity_poly.pdbx_strand_id
1 'polypeptide(L)'
;DEDDIFLPEDAPFGSEHPVLGRRRAVPDKLVADPDSWIIYVPFDSCDFRLGGSLLCDALGQNGDNFPEIGDADYFIDCYEVVREFIEDRIAMSAVTVCDGGLLTALKLMCSGDVGADIDISGIKSAYGEDQNVRILFSEVPGAILQIKDSDYDYVDAELLLQDIAYYPAGHPVVGTGEVNVKTCGSGIANILQSLLGSQTSEGED
;
A
#
# COMPACT_ATOMS: atom_id res chain seq x y z
N ASP A 1 14.60 -12.59 -40.32
CA ASP A 1 13.22 -12.09 -40.27
C ASP A 1 12.97 -11.66 -38.85
N GLU A 2 13.18 -10.37 -38.58
CA GLU A 2 12.84 -9.74 -37.32
C GLU A 2 11.32 -9.60 -37.33
N ASP A 3 10.64 -10.34 -36.46
CA ASP A 3 9.21 -10.14 -36.20
C ASP A 3 9.03 -8.77 -35.55
N ASP A 4 8.76 -7.76 -36.36
CA ASP A 4 8.30 -6.46 -35.91
C ASP A 4 6.98 -6.64 -35.14
N ILE A 5 7.05 -6.54 -33.82
CA ILE A 5 5.86 -6.48 -32.96
C ILE A 5 5.19 -5.13 -33.22
N PHE A 6 4.24 -5.13 -34.12
CA PHE A 6 3.42 -3.96 -34.42
C PHE A 6 2.45 -3.71 -33.25
N LEU A 7 2.76 -2.73 -32.42
CA LEU A 7 1.83 -2.20 -31.43
C LEU A 7 0.93 -1.17 -32.12
N PRO A 8 -0.40 -1.33 -32.15
CA PRO A 8 -1.28 -0.30 -32.69
C PRO A 8 -1.12 0.99 -31.89
N GLU A 9 -0.83 2.10 -32.57
CA GLU A 9 -0.58 3.43 -31.99
C GLU A 9 -1.74 3.99 -31.15
N ASP A 10 -2.94 3.40 -31.26
CA ASP A 10 -4.16 3.92 -30.64
C ASP A 10 -4.73 3.00 -29.52
N ALA A 11 -3.98 2.00 -29.04
CA ALA A 11 -4.45 1.17 -27.95
C ALA A 11 -4.35 1.96 -26.63
N PRO A 12 -5.47 2.34 -25.96
CA PRO A 12 -5.40 2.99 -24.67
C PRO A 12 -4.66 2.07 -23.68
N PHE A 13 -3.80 2.64 -22.87
CA PHE A 13 -3.06 1.95 -21.83
C PHE A 13 -4.07 1.19 -20.96
N GLY A 14 -4.01 -0.16 -20.96
CA GLY A 14 -5.01 -1.00 -20.29
C GLY A 14 -6.06 -1.63 -21.21
N SER A 15 -6.06 -1.36 -22.52
CA SER A 15 -6.90 -2.11 -23.44
C SER A 15 -6.37 -3.54 -23.57
N GLU A 16 -7.30 -4.52 -23.56
CA GLU A 16 -7.00 -5.94 -23.70
C GLU A 16 -6.15 -6.20 -24.95
N HIS A 17 -4.86 -6.44 -24.76
CA HIS A 17 -4.00 -6.82 -25.87
C HIS A 17 -4.19 -8.33 -26.11
N PRO A 18 -4.66 -8.77 -27.28
CA PRO A 18 -4.97 -10.18 -27.54
C PRO A 18 -3.75 -11.12 -27.40
N VAL A 19 -2.53 -10.56 -27.46
CA VAL A 19 -1.26 -11.33 -27.34
C VAL A 19 -0.86 -11.57 -25.89
N LEU A 20 -1.31 -10.74 -24.93
CA LEU A 20 -0.90 -10.84 -23.52
C LEU A 20 -1.88 -11.65 -22.65
N GLY A 21 -2.92 -12.23 -23.26
CA GLY A 21 -3.97 -12.89 -22.51
C GLY A 21 -4.87 -11.86 -21.77
N ARG A 22 -6.02 -12.32 -21.29
CA ARG A 22 -6.90 -11.48 -20.48
C ARG A 22 -6.27 -11.28 -19.11
N ARG A 23 -5.58 -10.18 -18.90
CA ARG A 23 -5.21 -9.74 -17.55
C ARG A 23 -6.49 -9.48 -16.79
N ARG A 24 -6.63 -10.12 -15.64
CA ARG A 24 -7.77 -9.89 -14.80
C ARG A 24 -7.58 -8.57 -14.06
N ALA A 25 -8.54 -7.68 -14.20
CA ALA A 25 -8.66 -6.51 -13.36
C ALA A 25 -9.34 -6.89 -12.03
N VAL A 26 -8.79 -6.43 -10.92
CA VAL A 26 -9.42 -6.47 -9.60
C VAL A 26 -9.95 -5.06 -9.30
N PRO A 27 -11.09 -4.92 -8.57
CA PRO A 27 -11.56 -3.61 -8.13
C PRO A 27 -10.53 -2.88 -7.28
N ASP A 28 -10.45 -1.58 -7.41
CA ASP A 28 -9.62 -0.70 -6.58
C ASP A 28 -10.34 -0.24 -5.30
N LYS A 29 -11.64 -0.52 -5.15
CA LYS A 29 -12.46 -0.12 -4.01
C LYS A 29 -12.73 -1.28 -3.07
N LEU A 30 -12.71 -0.97 -1.76
CA LEU A 30 -13.09 -1.94 -0.74
C LEU A 30 -14.52 -2.45 -0.96
N VAL A 31 -14.66 -3.74 -0.85
CA VAL A 31 -15.96 -4.41 -0.78
C VAL A 31 -16.49 -4.30 0.65
N ALA A 32 -17.81 -4.06 0.80
CA ALA A 32 -18.47 -3.92 2.09
C ALA A 32 -18.59 -5.29 2.80
N ASP A 33 -17.47 -5.82 3.23
CA ASP A 33 -17.36 -7.09 3.97
C ASP A 33 -16.50 -6.87 5.23
N PRO A 34 -17.11 -6.58 6.38
CA PRO A 34 -16.38 -6.27 7.61
C PRO A 34 -15.54 -7.43 8.16
N ASP A 35 -15.87 -8.66 7.79
CA ASP A 35 -15.13 -9.85 8.23
C ASP A 35 -13.88 -10.10 7.37
N SER A 36 -13.77 -9.43 6.22
CA SER A 36 -12.60 -9.55 5.33
C SER A 36 -11.39 -8.81 5.91
N TRP A 37 -10.20 -9.22 5.49
CA TRP A 37 -8.94 -8.65 5.92
C TRP A 37 -8.38 -7.66 4.89
N ILE A 38 -7.82 -6.58 5.37
CA ILE A 38 -6.94 -5.69 4.60
C ILE A 38 -5.51 -6.06 4.96
N ILE A 39 -4.73 -6.52 3.99
CA ILE A 39 -3.32 -6.88 4.17
C ILE A 39 -2.43 -5.95 3.35
N TYR A 40 -1.26 -5.64 3.89
CA TYR A 40 -0.21 -4.88 3.22
C TYR A 40 0.97 -5.78 2.93
N VAL A 41 1.40 -5.82 1.68
CA VAL A 41 2.58 -6.56 1.22
C VAL A 41 3.59 -5.51 0.71
N PRO A 42 4.62 -5.16 1.48
CA PRO A 42 5.72 -4.32 0.99
C PRO A 42 6.59 -5.11 0.01
N PHE A 43 6.96 -4.50 -1.11
CA PHE A 43 7.79 -5.12 -2.15
C PHE A 43 9.29 -4.87 -1.90
N ASP A 44 9.62 -4.26 -0.80
CA ASP A 44 10.98 -4.04 -0.35
C ASP A 44 11.03 -4.06 1.18
N SER A 45 12.17 -4.49 1.73
CA SER A 45 12.47 -4.45 3.16
C SER A 45 13.16 -3.16 3.57
N CYS A 46 13.07 -2.10 2.76
CA CYS A 46 13.74 -0.83 3.01
C CYS A 46 13.17 -0.10 4.24
N ASP A 47 13.98 0.79 4.79
CA ASP A 47 13.54 1.72 5.81
C ASP A 47 12.43 2.64 5.25
N PHE A 48 11.46 3.03 6.07
CA PHE A 48 10.39 3.96 5.68
C PHE A 48 10.95 5.38 5.52
N ARG A 49 11.60 5.65 4.39
CA ARG A 49 12.26 6.92 4.05
C ARG A 49 11.25 7.87 3.42
N LEU A 50 11.38 9.15 3.70
CA LEU A 50 10.45 10.18 3.22
C LEU A 50 11.04 11.05 2.10
N GLY A 51 12.30 10.86 1.72
CA GLY A 51 12.93 11.65 0.67
C GLY A 51 12.19 11.53 -0.65
N GLY A 52 11.90 12.66 -1.28
CA GLY A 52 11.17 12.73 -2.54
C GLY A 52 9.69 12.42 -2.48
N SER A 53 9.13 12.17 -1.28
CA SER A 53 7.70 11.88 -1.12
C SER A 53 6.84 13.13 -1.31
N LEU A 54 5.58 12.94 -1.69
CA LEU A 54 4.59 14.01 -1.77
C LEU A 54 4.43 14.76 -0.44
N LEU A 55 4.64 14.07 0.70
CA LEU A 55 4.61 14.73 2.00
C LEU A 55 5.76 15.75 2.13
N CYS A 56 6.98 15.38 1.75
CA CYS A 56 8.12 16.28 1.80
C CYS A 56 7.93 17.48 0.86
N ASP A 57 7.43 17.24 -0.33
CA ASP A 57 7.11 18.29 -1.30
C ASP A 57 6.06 19.27 -0.73
N ALA A 58 4.99 18.76 -0.15
CA ALA A 58 3.93 19.57 0.45
C ALA A 58 4.41 20.41 1.64
N LEU A 59 5.41 19.93 2.38
CA LEU A 59 6.01 20.63 3.51
C LEU A 59 7.20 21.53 3.10
N GLY A 60 7.61 21.53 1.83
CA GLY A 60 8.78 22.26 1.35
C GLY A 60 10.11 21.76 1.94
N GLN A 61 10.17 20.46 2.29
CA GLN A 61 11.34 19.82 2.86
C GLN A 61 11.96 18.83 1.89
N ASN A 62 13.27 18.67 1.91
CA ASN A 62 13.94 17.69 1.07
C ASN A 62 13.84 16.25 1.62
N GLY A 63 13.45 16.08 2.89
CA GLY A 63 13.43 14.80 3.55
C GLY A 63 14.81 14.18 3.77
N ASP A 64 14.81 12.91 4.12
CA ASP A 64 16.00 12.06 4.18
C ASP A 64 16.28 11.41 2.81
N ASN A 65 16.96 10.27 2.78
CA ASN A 65 17.21 9.54 1.53
C ASN A 65 15.91 9.07 0.86
N PHE A 66 15.96 8.88 -0.44
CA PHE A 66 14.86 8.29 -1.20
C PHE A 66 14.65 6.81 -0.83
N PRO A 67 13.41 6.28 -0.93
CA PRO A 67 13.18 4.84 -0.96
C PRO A 67 13.92 4.24 -2.17
N GLU A 68 14.61 3.13 -1.96
CA GLU A 68 15.32 2.41 -2.99
C GLU A 68 14.85 0.96 -2.98
N ILE A 69 14.77 0.32 -4.16
CA ILE A 69 14.56 -1.11 -4.24
C ILE A 69 15.91 -1.77 -3.97
N GLY A 70 16.06 -2.33 -2.77
CA GLY A 70 17.30 -2.97 -2.32
C GLY A 70 17.49 -4.36 -2.90
N ASP A 71 16.40 -5.09 -3.14
CA ASP A 71 16.39 -6.45 -3.66
C ASP A 71 15.37 -6.58 -4.80
N ALA A 72 15.88 -6.65 -6.03
CA ALA A 72 15.06 -6.74 -7.22
C ALA A 72 14.38 -8.11 -7.38
N ASP A 73 15.03 -9.18 -6.92
CA ASP A 73 14.47 -10.54 -6.99
C ASP A 73 13.31 -10.65 -6.01
N TYR A 74 13.47 -10.18 -4.78
CA TYR A 74 12.40 -10.10 -3.79
C TYR A 74 11.20 -9.27 -4.28
N PHE A 75 11.47 -8.12 -4.93
CA PHE A 75 10.42 -7.30 -5.53
C PHE A 75 9.60 -8.08 -6.57
N ILE A 76 10.29 -8.85 -7.43
CA ILE A 76 9.64 -9.67 -8.45
C ILE A 76 8.80 -10.77 -7.81
N ASP A 77 9.34 -11.47 -6.80
CA ASP A 77 8.62 -12.53 -6.09
C ASP A 77 7.33 -11.98 -5.43
N CYS A 78 7.41 -10.85 -4.74
CA CYS A 78 6.23 -10.17 -4.17
C CYS A 78 5.20 -9.81 -5.25
N TYR A 79 5.64 -9.25 -6.38
CA TYR A 79 4.77 -8.91 -7.49
C TYR A 79 4.08 -10.13 -8.08
N GLU A 80 4.80 -11.23 -8.29
CA GLU A 80 4.28 -12.48 -8.85
C GLU A 80 3.19 -13.07 -7.94
N VAL A 81 3.42 -13.15 -6.64
CA VAL A 81 2.44 -13.67 -5.66
C VAL A 81 1.19 -12.80 -5.62
N VAL A 82 1.34 -11.48 -5.57
CA VAL A 82 0.18 -10.57 -5.59
C VAL A 82 -0.60 -10.72 -6.89
N ARG A 83 0.09 -10.88 -8.01
CA ARG A 83 -0.54 -11.14 -9.31
C ARG A 83 -1.33 -12.45 -9.29
N GLU A 84 -0.77 -13.52 -8.73
CA GLU A 84 -1.45 -14.81 -8.58
C GLU A 84 -2.72 -14.71 -7.73
N PHE A 85 -2.67 -14.02 -6.59
CA PHE A 85 -3.86 -13.78 -5.77
C PHE A 85 -4.96 -13.02 -6.51
N ILE A 86 -4.60 -12.14 -7.44
CA ILE A 86 -5.57 -11.45 -8.30
C ILE A 86 -6.14 -12.39 -9.36
N GLU A 87 -5.29 -13.16 -10.04
CA GLU A 87 -5.68 -14.09 -11.11
C GLU A 87 -6.58 -15.21 -10.57
N ASP A 88 -6.27 -15.74 -9.38
CA ASP A 88 -7.00 -16.81 -8.70
C ASP A 88 -8.24 -16.35 -7.94
N ARG A 89 -8.53 -15.05 -7.94
CA ARG A 89 -9.69 -14.45 -7.26
C ARG A 89 -9.65 -14.50 -5.74
N ILE A 90 -8.49 -14.61 -5.17
CA ILE A 90 -8.26 -14.48 -3.74
C ILE A 90 -8.42 -13.01 -3.33
N ALA A 91 -7.80 -12.09 -4.08
CA ALA A 91 -7.98 -10.67 -3.86
C ALA A 91 -9.40 -10.22 -4.28
N MET A 92 -10.15 -9.65 -3.35
CA MET A 92 -11.45 -9.02 -3.56
C MET A 92 -11.30 -7.61 -4.13
N SER A 93 -10.32 -6.88 -3.65
CA SER A 93 -9.87 -5.58 -4.16
C SER A 93 -8.37 -5.41 -3.92
N ALA A 94 -7.73 -4.55 -4.72
CA ALA A 94 -6.31 -4.30 -4.59
C ALA A 94 -5.92 -2.91 -5.11
N VAL A 95 -4.91 -2.31 -4.48
CA VAL A 95 -4.21 -1.10 -4.97
C VAL A 95 -2.72 -1.23 -4.74
N THR A 96 -1.93 -0.56 -5.56
CA THR A 96 -0.49 -0.40 -5.33
C THR A 96 -0.24 0.77 -4.37
N VAL A 97 0.78 0.63 -3.52
CA VAL A 97 1.32 1.74 -2.75
C VAL A 97 2.33 2.48 -3.63
N CYS A 98 2.08 3.76 -3.83
CA CYS A 98 2.91 4.66 -4.62
C CYS A 98 2.84 6.08 -4.02
N ASP A 99 2.67 7.10 -4.84
CA ASP A 99 2.64 8.51 -4.43
C ASP A 99 1.71 8.76 -3.23
N GLY A 100 2.23 9.37 -2.18
CA GLY A 100 1.53 9.63 -0.93
C GLY A 100 1.47 8.45 0.05
N GLY A 101 2.10 7.33 -0.28
CA GLY A 101 2.34 6.20 0.61
C GLY A 101 1.10 5.38 0.98
N LEU A 102 1.25 4.60 2.04
CA LEU A 102 0.24 3.65 2.53
C LEU A 102 -1.12 4.31 2.82
N LEU A 103 -1.11 5.49 3.46
CA LEU A 103 -2.35 6.19 3.81
C LEU A 103 -3.14 6.64 2.58
N THR A 104 -2.46 7.13 1.57
CA THR A 104 -3.11 7.56 0.32
C THR A 104 -3.69 6.36 -0.42
N ALA A 105 -2.95 5.27 -0.50
CA ALA A 105 -3.43 4.03 -1.10
C ALA A 105 -4.69 3.48 -0.38
N LEU A 106 -4.69 3.47 0.96
CA LEU A 106 -5.87 3.10 1.75
C LEU A 106 -7.07 4.02 1.49
N LYS A 107 -6.84 5.33 1.43
CA LYS A 107 -7.90 6.30 1.09
C LYS A 107 -8.46 6.10 -0.31
N LEU A 108 -7.62 5.73 -1.27
CA LEU A 108 -8.06 5.39 -2.62
C LEU A 108 -8.96 4.15 -2.63
N MET A 109 -8.72 3.18 -1.74
CA MET A 109 -9.59 2.00 -1.61
C MET A 109 -10.94 2.32 -0.98
N CYS A 110 -11.04 3.34 -0.15
CA CYS A 110 -12.30 3.73 0.48
C CYS A 110 -13.29 4.32 -0.55
N SER A 111 -14.58 4.15 -0.25
CA SER A 111 -15.70 4.76 -0.99
C SER A 111 -16.61 5.48 -0.02
N GLY A 112 -17.68 6.16 -0.50
CA GLY A 112 -18.55 6.95 0.36
C GLY A 112 -19.12 6.20 1.58
N ASP A 113 -19.35 4.90 1.45
CA ASP A 113 -19.99 4.06 2.48
C ASP A 113 -19.06 2.99 3.09
N VAL A 114 -17.85 2.82 2.55
CA VAL A 114 -16.88 1.82 3.01
C VAL A 114 -15.55 2.47 3.27
N GLY A 115 -15.14 2.47 4.51
CA GLY A 115 -13.84 2.92 5.00
C GLY A 115 -13.02 1.78 5.54
N ALA A 116 -12.00 2.09 6.34
CA ALA A 116 -11.10 1.10 6.91
C ALA A 116 -10.65 1.46 8.32
N ASP A 117 -10.66 0.48 9.22
CA ASP A 117 -9.98 0.53 10.52
C ASP A 117 -8.63 -0.16 10.39
N ILE A 118 -7.55 0.61 10.53
CA ILE A 118 -6.18 0.18 10.27
C ILE A 118 -5.35 0.18 11.55
N ASP A 119 -4.60 -0.89 11.76
CA ASP A 119 -3.62 -1.04 12.84
C ASP A 119 -2.22 -1.27 12.24
N ILE A 120 -1.32 -0.31 12.41
CA ILE A 120 0.05 -0.38 11.90
C ILE A 120 1.06 -0.90 12.94
N SER A 121 0.60 -1.39 14.08
CA SER A 121 1.48 -1.86 15.16
C SER A 121 2.37 -3.02 14.74
N GLY A 122 1.88 -3.92 13.88
CA GLY A 122 2.65 -5.01 13.31
C GLY A 122 3.82 -4.52 12.47
N ILE A 123 3.58 -3.53 11.62
CA ILE A 123 4.63 -2.89 10.78
C ILE A 123 5.67 -2.21 11.67
N LYS A 124 5.22 -1.41 12.65
CA LYS A 124 6.10 -0.75 13.63
C LYS A 124 7.03 -1.73 14.32
N SER A 125 6.46 -2.84 14.77
CA SER A 125 7.21 -3.87 15.50
C SER A 125 8.23 -4.58 14.62
N ALA A 126 7.86 -4.89 13.38
CA ALA A 126 8.72 -5.62 12.45
C ALA A 126 9.93 -4.79 11.99
N TYR A 127 9.74 -3.50 11.75
CA TYR A 127 10.80 -2.61 11.27
C TYR A 127 11.49 -1.80 12.38
N GLY A 128 11.02 -1.88 13.63
CA GLY A 128 11.52 -1.04 14.70
C GLY A 128 11.30 0.46 14.45
N GLU A 129 10.28 0.82 13.65
CA GLU A 129 9.96 2.19 13.30
C GLU A 129 8.87 2.74 14.22
N ASP A 130 9.20 3.72 15.03
CA ASP A 130 8.26 4.30 15.99
C ASP A 130 7.42 5.44 15.41
N GLN A 131 7.84 6.03 14.30
CA GLN A 131 7.18 7.18 13.71
C GLN A 131 6.07 6.74 12.76
N ASN A 132 4.82 6.90 13.18
CA ASN A 132 3.64 6.60 12.34
C ASN A 132 3.66 7.31 10.99
N VAL A 133 4.21 8.54 10.95
CA VAL A 133 4.31 9.34 9.73
C VAL A 133 5.16 8.65 8.68
N ARG A 134 6.30 8.06 9.08
CA ARG A 134 7.17 7.33 8.15
C ARG A 134 6.43 6.15 7.54
N ILE A 135 5.77 5.33 8.34
CA ILE A 135 5.03 4.17 7.86
C ILE A 135 3.88 4.58 6.92
N LEU A 136 3.15 5.64 7.26
CA LEU A 136 1.95 6.05 6.53
C LEU A 136 2.24 6.80 5.23
N PHE A 137 3.33 7.54 5.17
CA PHE A 137 3.62 8.45 4.06
C PHE A 137 4.89 8.11 3.26
N SER A 138 5.68 7.13 3.71
CA SER A 138 6.78 6.63 2.89
C SER A 138 6.22 5.91 1.66
N GLU A 139 6.81 6.21 0.52
CA GLU A 139 6.39 5.68 -0.78
C GLU A 139 7.14 4.38 -1.11
N VAL A 140 7.22 3.48 -0.12
CA VAL A 140 7.77 2.13 -0.30
C VAL A 140 6.86 1.37 -1.25
N PRO A 141 7.38 0.85 -2.38
CA PRO A 141 6.58 0.05 -3.29
C PRO A 141 5.93 -1.13 -2.58
N GLY A 142 4.68 -1.40 -2.90
CA GLY A 142 3.94 -2.50 -2.29
C GLY A 142 2.52 -2.59 -2.80
N ALA A 143 1.76 -3.52 -2.24
CA ALA A 143 0.35 -3.70 -2.55
C ALA A 143 -0.49 -3.78 -1.27
N ILE A 144 -1.71 -3.25 -1.35
CA ILE A 144 -2.75 -3.48 -0.36
C ILE A 144 -3.80 -4.36 -1.01
N LEU A 145 -4.16 -5.44 -0.36
CA LEU A 145 -5.16 -6.39 -0.81
C LEU A 145 -6.28 -6.49 0.22
N GLN A 146 -7.51 -6.63 -0.24
CA GLN A 146 -8.61 -7.11 0.57
C GLN A 146 -8.84 -8.58 0.24
N ILE A 147 -8.84 -9.44 1.24
CA ILE A 147 -9.06 -10.88 1.11
C ILE A 147 -10.19 -11.33 2.04
N LYS A 148 -10.86 -12.42 1.72
CA LYS A 148 -11.87 -13.00 2.61
C LYS A 148 -11.20 -13.61 3.84
N ASP A 149 -11.90 -13.61 4.96
CA ASP A 149 -11.45 -14.32 6.17
C ASP A 149 -11.21 -15.82 5.90
N SER A 150 -12.05 -16.44 5.08
CA SER A 150 -11.89 -17.85 4.68
C SER A 150 -10.62 -18.17 3.90
N ASP A 151 -10.02 -17.17 3.26
CA ASP A 151 -8.83 -17.33 2.43
C ASP A 151 -7.55 -16.91 3.20
N TYR A 152 -7.70 -16.39 4.42
CA TYR A 152 -6.60 -15.86 5.22
C TYR A 152 -5.50 -16.91 5.48
N ASP A 153 -5.86 -18.10 5.93
CA ASP A 153 -4.89 -19.17 6.23
C ASP A 153 -4.12 -19.62 4.97
N TYR A 154 -4.80 -19.61 3.82
CA TYR A 154 -4.16 -19.92 2.54
C TYR A 154 -3.15 -18.85 2.14
N VAL A 155 -3.53 -17.57 2.23
CA VAL A 155 -2.67 -16.42 1.91
C VAL A 155 -1.46 -16.38 2.84
N ASP A 156 -1.67 -16.61 4.15
CA ASP A 156 -0.60 -16.70 5.14
C ASP A 156 0.41 -17.79 4.77
N ALA A 157 -0.08 -18.99 4.46
CA ALA A 157 0.77 -20.12 4.08
C ALA A 157 1.58 -19.85 2.80
N GLU A 158 0.96 -19.27 1.76
CA GLU A 158 1.65 -18.97 0.49
C GLU A 158 2.73 -17.90 0.68
N LEU A 159 2.44 -16.82 1.39
CA LEU A 159 3.41 -15.77 1.65
C LEU A 159 4.59 -16.27 2.50
N LEU A 160 4.31 -17.08 3.51
CA LEU A 160 5.35 -17.71 4.35
C LEU A 160 6.23 -18.69 3.56
N LEU A 161 5.64 -19.50 2.67
CA LEU A 161 6.39 -20.45 1.84
C LEU A 161 7.36 -19.76 0.90
N GLN A 162 7.06 -18.56 0.47
CA GLN A 162 7.88 -17.77 -0.43
C GLN A 162 8.77 -16.76 0.30
N ASP A 163 8.80 -16.80 1.64
CA ASP A 163 9.57 -15.87 2.50
C ASP A 163 9.23 -14.39 2.23
N ILE A 164 7.94 -14.12 1.92
CA ILE A 164 7.43 -12.78 1.66
C ILE A 164 6.80 -12.21 2.93
N ALA A 165 7.29 -11.04 3.35
CA ALA A 165 6.73 -10.31 4.47
C ALA A 165 5.38 -9.69 4.10
N TYR A 166 4.39 -9.82 4.98
CA TYR A 166 3.10 -9.15 4.86
C TYR A 166 2.57 -8.77 6.24
N TYR A 167 1.62 -7.83 6.26
CA TYR A 167 1.06 -7.30 7.49
C TYR A 167 -0.45 -7.25 7.41
N PRO A 168 -1.19 -7.99 8.26
CA PRO A 168 -2.61 -7.78 8.45
C PRO A 168 -2.81 -6.37 9.02
N ALA A 169 -3.30 -5.47 8.19
CA ALA A 169 -3.39 -4.06 8.55
C ALA A 169 -4.75 -3.69 9.16
N GLY A 170 -5.80 -4.47 8.90
CA GLY A 170 -7.12 -4.18 9.49
C GLY A 170 -8.29 -4.74 8.71
N HIS A 171 -9.44 -4.08 8.87
CA HIS A 171 -10.70 -4.51 8.29
C HIS A 171 -11.47 -3.36 7.67
N PRO A 172 -12.31 -3.61 6.65
CA PRO A 172 -13.25 -2.62 6.15
C PRO A 172 -14.30 -2.26 7.20
N VAL A 173 -14.75 -1.00 7.16
CA VAL A 173 -15.83 -0.50 8.02
C VAL A 173 -16.95 0.03 7.14
N VAL A 174 -18.18 -0.45 7.35
CA VAL A 174 -19.36 -0.01 6.62
C VAL A 174 -20.02 1.17 7.33
N GLY A 175 -20.50 2.14 6.58
CA GLY A 175 -21.19 3.33 7.07
C GLY A 175 -20.29 4.56 7.22
N THR A 176 -19.02 4.46 6.81
CA THR A 176 -18.10 5.58 6.71
C THR A 176 -17.17 5.37 5.52
N GLY A 177 -16.77 6.44 4.84
CA GLY A 177 -15.77 6.38 3.78
C GLY A 177 -14.36 6.76 4.25
N GLU A 178 -14.12 6.76 5.56
CA GLU A 178 -12.89 7.27 6.15
C GLU A 178 -11.93 6.15 6.53
N VAL A 179 -10.63 6.46 6.49
CA VAL A 179 -9.57 5.63 7.04
C VAL A 179 -9.33 6.07 8.48
N ASN A 180 -9.55 5.15 9.42
CA ASN A 180 -9.21 5.34 10.81
C ASN A 180 -7.96 4.52 11.14
N VAL A 181 -6.86 5.21 11.46
CA VAL A 181 -5.61 4.53 11.86
C VAL A 181 -5.52 4.49 13.38
N LYS A 182 -5.49 3.29 13.94
CA LYS A 182 -5.22 3.07 15.37
C LYS A 182 -3.76 3.42 15.64
N THR A 183 -3.55 4.65 16.04
CA THR A 183 -2.27 5.09 16.60
C THR A 183 -2.42 5.15 18.11
N CYS A 184 -1.40 4.79 18.86
CA CYS A 184 -1.44 4.90 20.32
C CYS A 184 -1.76 6.35 20.74
N GLY A 185 -3.05 6.70 20.79
CA GLY A 185 -3.57 7.95 21.33
C GLY A 185 -3.72 9.16 20.39
N SER A 186 -3.49 9.04 19.09
CA SER A 186 -3.50 10.22 18.22
C SER A 186 -4.10 9.92 16.83
N GLY A 187 -5.22 10.51 16.52
CA GLY A 187 -5.77 10.50 15.16
C GLY A 187 -4.85 11.20 14.13
N ILE A 188 -5.12 11.02 12.85
CA ILE A 188 -4.35 11.62 11.73
C ILE A 188 -4.19 13.14 11.90
N ALA A 189 -5.21 13.82 12.44
CA ALA A 189 -5.15 15.26 12.73
C ALA A 189 -4.01 15.61 13.72
N ASN A 190 -3.75 14.76 14.71
CA ASN A 190 -2.67 14.98 15.69
C ASN A 190 -1.29 14.62 15.11
N ILE A 191 -1.23 13.67 14.16
CA ILE A 191 0.00 13.38 13.40
C ILE A 191 0.40 14.61 12.58
N LEU A 192 -0.56 15.20 11.85
CA LEU A 192 -0.32 16.41 11.09
C LEU A 192 0.01 17.62 12.01
N GLN A 193 -0.63 17.70 13.16
CA GLN A 193 -0.38 18.76 14.14
C GLN A 193 1.01 18.62 14.80
N SER A 194 1.49 17.40 15.04
CA SER A 194 2.86 17.18 15.54
C SER A 194 3.92 17.54 14.50
N LEU A 195 3.66 17.32 13.22
CA LEU A 195 4.53 17.74 12.12
C LEU A 195 4.57 19.27 11.97
N LEU A 196 3.42 19.94 12.08
CA LEU A 196 3.33 21.39 11.98
C LEU A 196 3.88 22.10 13.23
N GLY A 197 3.76 21.46 14.41
CA GLY A 197 4.24 22.01 15.69
C GLY A 197 5.76 21.94 15.88
N SER A 198 6.43 21.01 15.22
CA SER A 198 7.89 20.90 15.28
C SER A 198 8.64 21.99 14.48
N GLN A 199 7.94 22.72 13.61
CA GLN A 199 8.52 23.81 12.81
C GLN A 199 8.57 25.16 13.52
N THR A 200 7.87 25.33 14.66
CA THR A 200 7.82 26.62 15.36
C THR A 200 8.88 26.80 16.45
N SER A 201 9.74 25.81 16.71
CA SER A 201 10.73 25.87 17.78
C SER A 201 12.19 26.11 17.36
N GLU A 202 12.48 26.31 16.06
CA GLU A 202 13.86 26.60 15.59
C GLU A 202 14.06 28.05 15.07
N GLY A 203 13.29 28.99 15.54
CA GLY A 203 13.34 30.36 15.06
C GLY A 203 13.42 31.42 16.16
N GLU A 204 14.07 31.17 17.31
CA GLU A 204 14.42 32.18 18.28
C GLU A 204 15.70 31.77 19.05
N ASP A 205 16.84 32.12 18.47
CA ASP A 205 18.04 32.61 19.22
C ASP A 205 18.97 33.36 18.28
#